data_262428b6bc8274e7ea39e249b53b9a07
#
_entry.id   262428b6bc8274e7ea39e249b53b9a07
#
_cell.length_a   1.000
_cell.length_b   1.000
_cell.length_c   1.000
_cell.angle_alpha   90.00
_cell.angle_beta   90.00
_cell.angle_gamma   90.00
#
_symmetry.space_group_name_H-M   'P 1'
#
loop_
_entity.id
_entity.type
_entity.pdbx_description
1 polymer ?
#
loop_
_entity_poly.entity_id
_entity_poly.type
_entity_poly.pdbx_seq_one_letter_code
_entity_poly.pdbx_strand_id
1 'polypeptide(L)'
;VFNWSSPDEAERRNQMRNWRRLLELADQLDVHEITSEFSGDPNSPRECEVAWYRSIEELAPSFERYGIRLNMEAHPYDFIELHDDACRTVRGTNLDWIGYEYCCPHTFHLSNGAGDVRRMIHGCADRLREVHVADAFNHAAHDGNRYIINPPGADVRVHQHNEIGLGDVPFDDVFEALRDVGFDGVMSVCVFGWHERADEINKSMFARLNREFVA
;
A
#
# COMPACT_ATOMS: atom_id res chain seq x y z
N VAL A 1 8.31 -9.40 0.94
CA VAL A 1 8.55 -8.33 -0.04
C VAL A 1 9.84 -8.63 -0.80
N PHE A 2 9.82 -8.43 -2.12
CA PHE A 2 10.99 -8.68 -2.98
C PHE A 2 11.65 -7.35 -3.33
N ASN A 3 12.94 -7.17 -2.98
CA ASN A 3 13.69 -5.96 -3.32
C ASN A 3 14.10 -5.93 -4.81
N TRP A 4 13.12 -5.80 -5.69
CA TRP A 4 13.28 -5.78 -7.14
C TRP A 4 13.70 -4.43 -7.72
N SER A 5 13.79 -3.44 -6.86
CA SER A 5 14.34 -2.10 -7.13
C SER A 5 15.78 -1.93 -6.63
N SER A 6 16.47 -3.02 -6.28
CA SER A 6 17.88 -2.95 -5.87
C SER A 6 18.76 -2.41 -6.99
N PRO A 7 19.59 -1.39 -6.72
CA PRO A 7 20.63 -0.96 -7.65
C PRO A 7 21.72 -2.03 -7.88
N ASP A 8 21.87 -3.00 -6.94
CA ASP A 8 22.71 -4.17 -7.14
C ASP A 8 22.05 -5.12 -8.14
N GLU A 9 22.66 -5.25 -9.31
CA GLU A 9 22.12 -6.04 -10.41
C GLU A 9 22.01 -7.55 -10.08
N ALA A 10 22.88 -8.09 -9.24
CA ALA A 10 22.83 -9.51 -8.86
C ALA A 10 21.64 -9.76 -7.92
N GLU A 11 21.41 -8.86 -6.96
CA GLU A 11 20.25 -8.90 -6.10
C GLU A 11 18.97 -8.72 -6.92
N ARG A 12 18.87 -7.66 -7.72
CA ARG A 12 17.72 -7.39 -8.58
C ARG A 12 17.34 -8.62 -9.41
N ARG A 13 18.31 -9.23 -10.11
CA ARG A 13 18.06 -10.44 -10.91
C ARG A 13 17.59 -11.62 -10.09
N ASN A 14 18.06 -11.75 -8.85
CA ASN A 14 17.56 -12.78 -7.95
C ASN A 14 16.07 -12.56 -7.64
N GLN A 15 15.69 -11.32 -7.32
CA GLN A 15 14.30 -10.98 -7.04
C GLN A 15 13.41 -11.12 -8.29
N MET A 16 13.94 -10.85 -9.47
CA MET A 16 13.23 -11.08 -10.74
C MET A 16 12.88 -12.56 -10.98
N ARG A 17 13.74 -13.50 -10.52
CA ARG A 17 13.40 -14.93 -10.55
C ARG A 17 12.25 -15.25 -9.60
N ASN A 18 12.26 -14.66 -8.41
CA ASN A 18 11.20 -14.84 -7.43
C ASN A 18 9.86 -14.30 -7.97
N TRP A 19 9.87 -13.11 -8.59
CA TRP A 19 8.69 -12.53 -9.22
C TRP A 19 8.11 -13.40 -10.33
N ARG A 20 8.94 -13.93 -11.23
CA ARG A 20 8.45 -14.86 -12.28
C ARG A 20 7.81 -16.10 -11.65
N ARG A 21 8.43 -16.66 -10.60
CA ARG A 21 7.85 -17.79 -9.89
C ARG A 21 6.55 -17.44 -9.18
N LEU A 22 6.46 -16.25 -8.59
CA LEU A 22 5.23 -15.77 -7.96
C LEU A 22 4.09 -15.67 -9.00
N LEU A 23 4.36 -15.08 -10.17
CA LEU A 23 3.36 -14.95 -11.24
C LEU A 23 2.88 -16.31 -11.76
N GLU A 24 3.78 -17.29 -11.90
CA GLU A 24 3.40 -18.67 -12.26
C GLU A 24 2.48 -19.31 -11.20
N LEU A 25 2.77 -19.07 -9.92
CA LEU A 25 1.95 -19.59 -8.83
C LEU A 25 0.60 -18.87 -8.75
N ALA A 26 0.57 -17.57 -8.95
CA ALA A 26 -0.65 -16.77 -8.98
C ALA A 26 -1.60 -17.26 -10.10
N ASP A 27 -1.07 -17.50 -11.29
CA ASP A 27 -1.83 -18.07 -12.40
C ASP A 27 -2.41 -19.47 -12.05
N GLN A 28 -1.60 -20.35 -11.44
CA GLN A 28 -2.06 -21.67 -11.00
C GLN A 28 -3.13 -21.64 -9.92
N LEU A 29 -3.16 -20.57 -9.12
CA LEU A 29 -4.12 -20.37 -8.03
C LEU A 29 -5.31 -19.50 -8.44
N ASP A 30 -5.42 -19.11 -9.71
CA ASP A 30 -6.46 -18.21 -10.23
C ASP A 30 -6.47 -16.84 -9.51
N VAL A 31 -5.28 -16.34 -9.16
CA VAL A 31 -5.08 -15.02 -8.56
C VAL A 31 -4.79 -14.00 -9.65
N HIS A 32 -5.64 -12.98 -9.77
CA HIS A 32 -5.57 -11.99 -10.84
C HIS A 32 -5.03 -10.63 -10.39
N GLU A 33 -4.75 -10.45 -9.11
CA GLU A 33 -4.28 -9.18 -8.55
C GLU A 33 -3.26 -9.42 -7.45
N ILE A 34 -2.17 -8.67 -7.46
CA ILE A 34 -1.08 -8.75 -6.50
C ILE A 34 -0.75 -7.34 -6.05
N THR A 35 -0.51 -7.18 -4.76
CA THR A 35 -0.01 -5.94 -4.16
C THR A 35 1.48 -6.04 -3.87
N SER A 36 2.19 -4.95 -4.06
CA SER A 36 3.61 -4.82 -3.70
C SER A 36 3.95 -3.38 -3.31
N GLU A 37 4.93 -3.26 -2.45
CA GLU A 37 5.52 -1.98 -2.05
C GLU A 37 6.60 -1.52 -3.03
N PHE A 38 6.94 -0.22 -2.99
CA PHE A 38 8.10 0.35 -3.68
C PHE A 38 9.41 0.03 -2.93
N SER A 39 9.60 -1.24 -2.59
CA SER A 39 10.72 -1.70 -1.75
C SER A 39 12.06 -1.26 -2.29
N GLY A 40 12.85 -0.59 -1.46
CA GLY A 40 14.18 -0.10 -1.83
C GLY A 40 14.76 0.80 -0.75
N ASP A 41 16.00 1.24 -0.95
CA ASP A 41 16.69 2.10 -0.01
C ASP A 41 16.23 3.56 -0.14
N PRO A 42 15.58 4.15 0.88
CA PRO A 42 15.15 5.55 0.87
C PRO A 42 16.33 6.56 0.78
N ASN A 43 17.56 6.12 1.04
CA ASN A 43 18.76 6.96 0.87
C ASN A 43 19.29 6.98 -0.57
N SER A 44 18.80 6.11 -1.43
CA SER A 44 19.17 5.97 -2.85
C SER A 44 17.92 5.92 -3.76
N PRO A 45 16.94 6.81 -3.59
CA PRO A 45 15.63 6.67 -4.23
C PRO A 45 15.71 6.72 -5.76
N ARG A 46 16.62 7.51 -6.32
CA ARG A 46 16.79 7.65 -7.76
C ARG A 46 17.34 6.37 -8.41
N GLU A 47 18.33 5.77 -7.78
CA GLU A 47 18.93 4.52 -8.24
C GLU A 47 17.93 3.36 -8.14
N CYS A 48 17.15 3.33 -7.07
CA CYS A 48 16.07 2.37 -6.87
C CYS A 48 14.96 2.57 -7.90
N GLU A 49 14.55 3.81 -8.19
CA GLU A 49 13.53 4.10 -9.21
C GLU A 49 13.96 3.59 -10.59
N VAL A 50 15.21 3.84 -10.98
CA VAL A 50 15.77 3.33 -12.25
C VAL A 50 15.76 1.80 -12.31
N ALA A 51 16.18 1.15 -11.22
CA ALA A 51 16.19 -0.31 -11.13
C ALA A 51 14.77 -0.90 -11.16
N TRP A 52 13.82 -0.22 -10.51
CA TRP A 52 12.42 -0.59 -10.50
C TRP A 52 11.80 -0.54 -11.91
N TYR A 53 11.96 0.55 -12.65
CA TYR A 53 11.48 0.63 -14.03
C TYR A 53 12.05 -0.47 -14.93
N ARG A 54 13.34 -0.77 -14.80
CA ARG A 54 13.97 -1.90 -15.52
C ARG A 54 13.31 -3.24 -15.14
N SER A 55 12.99 -3.43 -13.87
CA SER A 55 12.31 -4.63 -13.39
C SER A 55 10.89 -4.74 -13.93
N ILE A 56 10.16 -3.64 -13.97
CA ILE A 56 8.81 -3.57 -14.57
C ILE A 56 8.88 -3.94 -16.07
N GLU A 57 9.81 -3.35 -16.84
CA GLU A 57 9.99 -3.67 -18.26
C GLU A 57 10.29 -5.15 -18.48
N GLU A 58 11.15 -5.74 -17.65
CA GLU A 58 11.51 -7.17 -17.76
C GLU A 58 10.37 -8.11 -17.37
N LEU A 59 9.46 -7.70 -16.47
CA LEU A 59 8.33 -8.51 -16.00
C LEU A 59 7.05 -8.29 -16.81
N ALA A 60 6.93 -7.17 -17.52
CA ALA A 60 5.72 -6.83 -18.28
C ALA A 60 5.19 -7.98 -19.14
N PRO A 61 6.01 -8.70 -19.93
CA PRO A 61 5.53 -9.84 -20.72
C PRO A 61 4.94 -10.98 -19.88
N SER A 62 5.36 -11.13 -18.61
CA SER A 62 4.83 -12.15 -17.71
C SER A 62 3.49 -11.71 -17.09
N PHE A 63 3.38 -10.48 -16.66
CA PHE A 63 2.12 -9.90 -16.18
C PHE A 63 1.03 -9.94 -17.26
N GLU A 64 1.36 -9.51 -18.47
CA GLU A 64 0.45 -9.52 -19.63
C GLU A 64 0.02 -10.95 -20.01
N ARG A 65 0.97 -11.88 -20.04
CA ARG A 65 0.71 -13.29 -20.37
C ARG A 65 -0.27 -13.93 -19.42
N TYR A 66 -0.15 -13.66 -18.11
CA TYR A 66 -1.00 -14.25 -17.07
C TYR A 66 -2.25 -13.40 -16.77
N GLY A 67 -2.35 -12.20 -17.33
CA GLY A 67 -3.46 -11.28 -17.07
C GLY A 67 -3.53 -10.82 -15.62
N ILE A 68 -2.38 -10.76 -14.92
CA ILE A 68 -2.29 -10.38 -13.51
C ILE A 68 -2.08 -8.87 -13.41
N ARG A 69 -2.83 -8.22 -12.53
CA ARG A 69 -2.66 -6.80 -12.17
C ARG A 69 -1.73 -6.65 -10.97
N LEU A 70 -1.03 -5.53 -10.92
CA LEU A 70 -0.14 -5.16 -9.83
C LEU A 70 -0.58 -3.84 -9.21
N ASN A 71 -0.85 -3.80 -7.91
CA ASN A 71 -1.09 -2.57 -7.16
C ASN A 71 0.16 -2.19 -6.38
N MET A 72 0.57 -0.93 -6.50
CA MET A 72 1.78 -0.43 -5.85
C MET A 72 1.42 0.45 -4.66
N GLU A 73 2.00 0.13 -3.51
CA GLU A 73 1.81 0.83 -2.25
C GLU A 73 3.01 1.73 -1.93
N ALA A 74 2.73 2.97 -1.51
CA ALA A 74 3.73 3.82 -0.85
C ALA A 74 3.89 3.37 0.61
N HIS A 75 5.10 3.00 0.99
CA HIS A 75 5.35 2.39 2.30
C HIS A 75 6.49 3.11 3.04
N PRO A 76 6.39 3.31 4.38
CA PRO A 76 7.48 3.85 5.18
C PRO A 76 8.78 3.05 5.01
N TYR A 77 9.90 3.76 4.89
CA TYR A 77 11.26 3.22 4.69
C TYR A 77 11.56 2.60 3.32
N ASP A 78 10.67 2.80 2.35
CA ASP A 78 10.89 2.43 0.96
C ASP A 78 11.48 3.58 0.13
N PHE A 79 11.89 3.32 -1.10
CA PHE A 79 12.42 4.39 -1.96
C PHE A 79 11.35 5.37 -2.45
N ILE A 80 10.07 5.00 -2.38
CA ILE A 80 8.91 5.89 -2.52
C ILE A 80 8.02 5.72 -1.30
N GLU A 81 7.96 6.77 -0.48
CA GLU A 81 7.16 6.82 0.72
C GLU A 81 5.91 7.70 0.54
N LEU A 82 5.97 8.70 -0.31
CA LEU A 82 4.92 9.71 -0.42
C LEU A 82 3.87 9.34 -1.46
N HIS A 83 2.61 9.56 -1.10
CA HIS A 83 1.44 9.32 -1.95
C HIS A 83 1.56 9.94 -3.35
N ASP A 84 1.89 11.25 -3.42
CA ASP A 84 1.96 11.97 -4.69
C ASP A 84 3.07 11.40 -5.61
N ASP A 85 4.19 10.97 -5.04
CA ASP A 85 5.30 10.34 -5.78
C ASP A 85 4.91 8.96 -6.28
N ALA A 86 4.24 8.15 -5.47
CA ALA A 86 3.75 6.84 -5.87
C ALA A 86 2.75 6.94 -7.04
N CYS A 87 1.76 7.83 -6.93
CA CYS A 87 0.80 8.07 -8.00
C CYS A 87 1.47 8.55 -9.30
N ARG A 88 2.45 9.46 -9.19
CA ARG A 88 3.24 9.92 -10.34
C ARG A 88 4.00 8.76 -11.00
N THR A 89 4.64 7.92 -10.20
CA THR A 89 5.44 6.80 -10.68
C THR A 89 4.56 5.73 -11.35
N VAL A 90 3.44 5.37 -10.74
CA VAL A 90 2.46 4.43 -11.34
C VAL A 90 1.98 4.95 -12.70
N ARG A 91 1.59 6.21 -12.80
CA ARG A 91 1.18 6.81 -14.09
C ARG A 91 2.32 6.84 -15.10
N GLY A 92 3.55 7.09 -14.63
CA GLY A 92 4.75 7.16 -15.47
C GLY A 92 5.07 5.86 -16.19
N THR A 93 4.59 4.72 -15.72
CA THR A 93 4.74 3.42 -16.41
C THR A 93 3.94 3.37 -17.70
N ASN A 94 2.82 4.07 -17.79
CA ASN A 94 1.83 3.99 -18.87
C ASN A 94 1.36 2.55 -19.17
N LEU A 95 1.31 1.70 -18.13
CA LEU A 95 0.87 0.30 -18.20
C LEU A 95 -0.48 0.15 -17.50
N ASP A 96 -1.49 -0.38 -18.18
CA ASP A 96 -2.86 -0.46 -17.66
C ASP A 96 -3.00 -1.53 -16.57
N TRP A 97 -2.10 -2.50 -16.50
CA TRP A 97 -2.11 -3.52 -15.47
C TRP A 97 -1.47 -3.07 -14.15
N ILE A 98 -0.81 -1.89 -14.09
CA ILE A 98 -0.28 -1.31 -12.86
C ILE A 98 -1.28 -0.31 -12.29
N GLY A 99 -1.72 -0.55 -11.06
CA GLY A 99 -2.58 0.31 -10.25
C GLY A 99 -1.87 0.86 -9.04
N TYR A 100 -2.62 1.64 -8.27
CA TYR A 100 -2.19 2.21 -7.00
C TYR A 100 -3.04 1.64 -5.86
N GLU A 101 -2.38 1.35 -4.75
CA GLU A 101 -2.99 1.02 -3.48
C GLU A 101 -2.85 2.21 -2.52
N TYR A 102 -3.98 2.68 -2.01
CA TYR A 102 -4.03 3.71 -0.98
C TYR A 102 -4.07 3.06 0.40
N CYS A 103 -2.96 3.11 1.13
CA CYS A 103 -2.90 2.63 2.50
C CYS A 103 -3.25 3.77 3.47
N CYS A 104 -4.39 3.66 4.15
CA CYS A 104 -4.85 4.70 5.08
C CYS A 104 -3.83 5.01 6.18
N PRO A 105 -3.29 4.02 6.94
CA PRO A 105 -2.34 4.31 8.00
C PRO A 105 -1.00 4.83 7.49
N HIS A 106 -0.45 4.32 6.40
CA HIS A 106 0.81 4.79 5.85
C HIS A 106 0.71 6.23 5.36
N THR A 107 -0.31 6.53 4.56
CA THR A 107 -0.53 7.88 4.04
C THR A 107 -0.77 8.88 5.16
N PHE A 108 -1.53 8.51 6.19
CA PHE A 108 -1.75 9.33 7.37
C PHE A 108 -0.45 9.59 8.13
N HIS A 109 0.34 8.55 8.40
CA HIS A 109 1.64 8.64 9.07
C HIS A 109 2.62 9.55 8.32
N LEU A 110 2.80 9.30 7.03
CA LEU A 110 3.77 9.99 6.18
C LEU A 110 3.38 11.44 5.85
N SER A 111 2.10 11.77 5.89
CA SER A 111 1.62 13.15 5.79
C SER A 111 1.64 13.90 7.13
N ASN A 112 2.20 13.31 8.17
CA ASN A 112 2.18 13.83 9.53
C ASN A 112 0.78 14.07 10.09
N GLY A 113 -0.21 13.27 9.68
CA GLY A 113 -1.61 13.43 10.08
C GLY A 113 -2.27 14.71 9.57
N ALA A 114 -1.65 15.42 8.63
CA ALA A 114 -2.12 16.69 8.10
C ALA A 114 -2.46 16.62 6.60
N GLY A 115 -2.42 15.42 6.00
CA GLY A 115 -2.72 15.22 4.59
C GLY A 115 -4.20 15.44 4.29
N ASP A 116 -4.49 16.10 3.16
CA ASP A 116 -5.83 16.22 2.61
C ASP A 116 -6.21 14.90 1.93
N VAL A 117 -6.88 14.02 2.68
CA VAL A 117 -7.29 12.69 2.24
C VAL A 117 -8.20 12.75 1.01
N ARG A 118 -9.14 13.72 0.96
CA ARG A 118 -10.04 13.89 -0.19
C ARG A 118 -9.25 14.22 -1.45
N ARG A 119 -8.34 15.19 -1.37
CA ARG A 119 -7.46 15.54 -2.49
C ARG A 119 -6.64 14.34 -2.96
N MET A 120 -6.08 13.58 -2.02
CA MET A 120 -5.24 12.41 -2.32
C MET A 120 -6.04 11.34 -3.07
N ILE A 121 -7.21 10.94 -2.57
CA ILE A 121 -8.05 9.92 -3.20
C ILE A 121 -8.56 10.38 -4.57
N HIS A 122 -9.08 11.60 -4.68
CA HIS A 122 -9.47 12.18 -5.97
C HIS A 122 -8.29 12.26 -6.94
N GLY A 123 -7.11 12.62 -6.42
CA GLY A 123 -5.88 12.75 -7.20
C GLY A 123 -5.36 11.46 -7.80
N CYS A 124 -5.69 10.28 -7.26
CA CYS A 124 -5.24 8.98 -7.76
C CYS A 124 -6.38 8.12 -8.35
N ALA A 125 -7.60 8.63 -8.44
CA ALA A 125 -8.80 7.87 -8.80
C ALA A 125 -8.68 7.05 -10.09
N ASP A 126 -7.96 7.56 -11.09
CA ASP A 126 -7.72 6.88 -12.36
C ASP A 126 -6.85 5.61 -12.24
N ARG A 127 -6.13 5.47 -11.14
CA ARG A 127 -5.22 4.33 -10.87
C ARG A 127 -5.53 3.59 -9.57
N LEU A 128 -6.44 4.11 -8.76
CA LEU A 128 -6.81 3.53 -7.47
C LEU A 128 -7.57 2.22 -7.68
N ARG A 129 -7.02 1.12 -7.16
CA ARG A 129 -7.61 -0.23 -7.27
C ARG A 129 -7.76 -0.92 -5.95
N GLU A 130 -6.96 -0.55 -4.97
CA GLU A 130 -7.01 -1.15 -3.65
C GLU A 130 -6.87 -0.08 -2.57
N VAL A 131 -7.53 -0.33 -1.44
CA VAL A 131 -7.44 0.51 -0.24
C VAL A 131 -7.17 -0.39 0.95
N HIS A 132 -6.02 -0.22 1.61
CA HIS A 132 -5.75 -0.81 2.90
C HIS A 132 -6.43 -0.01 4.00
N VAL A 133 -7.31 -0.66 4.73
CA VAL A 133 -8.15 -0.04 5.76
C VAL A 133 -7.66 -0.46 7.13
N ALA A 134 -7.03 0.46 7.82
CA ALA A 134 -6.67 0.39 9.23
C ALA A 134 -6.49 1.80 9.78
N ASP A 135 -6.61 1.97 11.09
CA ASP A 135 -6.47 3.24 11.77
C ASP A 135 -5.06 3.45 12.33
N ALA A 136 -4.65 4.69 12.53
CA ALA A 136 -3.36 5.05 13.09
C ALA A 136 -3.48 6.29 13.98
N PHE A 137 -2.62 6.38 15.02
CA PHE A 137 -2.56 7.56 15.88
C PHE A 137 -1.71 8.66 15.27
N ASN A 138 -2.11 9.90 15.52
CA ASN A 138 -1.35 11.09 15.14
C ASN A 138 -0.53 11.64 16.32
N HIS A 139 0.28 10.80 16.95
CA HIS A 139 1.15 11.20 18.08
C HIS A 139 2.48 10.45 18.07
N ALA A 140 3.41 10.90 18.89
CA ALA A 140 4.68 10.23 19.10
C ALA A 140 4.48 8.83 19.72
N ALA A 141 5.47 7.94 19.53
CA ALA A 141 5.44 6.62 20.09
C ALA A 141 5.35 6.67 21.62
N HIS A 142 4.51 5.83 22.20
CA HIS A 142 4.35 5.63 23.63
C HIS A 142 4.12 4.14 23.94
N ASP A 143 4.17 3.81 25.22
CA ASP A 143 3.99 2.44 25.67
C ASP A 143 2.60 1.89 25.31
N GLY A 144 2.54 0.59 25.05
CA GLY A 144 1.32 -0.12 24.73
C GLY A 144 0.98 -0.24 23.25
N ASN A 145 1.73 0.38 22.36
CA ASN A 145 1.57 0.18 20.92
C ASN A 145 2.11 -1.20 20.52
N ARG A 146 1.30 -1.99 19.84
CA ARG A 146 1.68 -3.34 19.43
C ARG A 146 2.46 -3.39 18.13
N TYR A 147 2.20 -2.43 17.25
CA TYR A 147 2.87 -2.31 15.97
C TYR A 147 3.40 -0.90 15.82
N ILE A 148 4.71 -0.74 15.91
CA ILE A 148 5.42 0.53 15.82
C ILE A 148 6.54 0.34 14.80
N ILE A 149 6.53 1.12 13.73
CA ILE A 149 7.63 1.15 12.76
C ILE A 149 8.75 2.06 13.26
N ASN A 150 8.40 3.20 13.84
CA ASN A 150 9.38 4.11 14.40
C ASN A 150 9.93 3.59 15.73
N PRO A 151 11.23 3.80 16.01
CA PRO A 151 11.82 3.37 17.27
C PRO A 151 11.10 3.98 18.49
N PRO A 152 10.91 3.21 19.56
CA PRO A 152 10.36 3.74 20.81
C PRO A 152 11.18 4.93 21.34
N GLY A 153 10.50 5.96 21.81
CA GLY A 153 11.13 7.17 22.34
C GLY A 153 11.65 8.16 21.29
N ALA A 154 11.51 7.88 20.01
CA ALA A 154 11.76 8.86 18.96
C ALA A 154 10.63 9.92 18.94
N ASP A 155 11.00 11.17 18.65
CA ASP A 155 10.02 12.26 18.46
C ASP A 155 9.42 12.20 17.05
N VAL A 156 8.68 11.11 16.79
CA VAL A 156 8.03 10.82 15.51
C VAL A 156 6.63 10.29 15.78
N ARG A 157 5.75 10.36 14.77
CA ARG A 157 4.43 9.77 14.87
C ARG A 157 4.50 8.26 14.86
N VAL A 158 3.61 7.66 15.63
CA VAL A 158 3.46 6.21 15.67
C VAL A 158 2.75 5.74 14.40
N HIS A 159 3.39 4.85 13.68
CA HIS A 159 2.75 4.09 12.63
C HIS A 159 2.10 2.83 13.22
N GLN A 160 0.81 2.74 13.07
CA GLN A 160 0.02 1.62 13.56
C GLN A 160 -0.99 1.17 12.53
N HIS A 161 -1.49 -0.05 12.69
CA HIS A 161 -2.59 -0.61 11.94
C HIS A 161 -3.65 -1.11 12.94
N ASN A 162 -4.51 -0.21 13.37
CA ASN A 162 -5.56 -0.46 14.34
C ASN A 162 -6.92 -0.65 13.66
N GLU A 163 -7.87 -1.14 14.45
CA GLU A 163 -9.29 -1.13 14.13
C GLU A 163 -9.80 0.31 13.95
N ILE A 164 -10.69 0.57 12.98
CA ILE A 164 -11.27 1.90 12.73
C ILE A 164 -11.95 2.43 14.01
N GLY A 165 -11.62 3.67 14.35
CA GLY A 165 -12.11 4.39 15.51
C GLY A 165 -11.21 4.29 16.75
N LEU A 166 -10.07 3.59 16.63
CA LEU A 166 -9.05 3.55 17.67
C LEU A 166 -7.86 4.49 17.39
N GLY A 167 -7.90 5.25 16.31
CA GLY A 167 -6.86 6.20 15.91
C GLY A 167 -7.46 7.55 15.49
N ASP A 168 -6.69 8.26 14.65
CA ASP A 168 -6.97 9.64 14.23
C ASP A 168 -7.14 9.78 12.71
N VAL A 169 -7.17 8.67 11.96
CA VAL A 169 -7.42 8.70 10.50
C VAL A 169 -8.84 9.22 10.24
N PRO A 170 -9.02 10.25 9.39
CA PRO A 170 -10.33 10.84 9.12
C PRO A 170 -11.17 9.94 8.21
N PHE A 171 -11.67 8.81 8.72
CA PHE A 171 -12.39 7.81 7.92
C PHE A 171 -13.67 8.32 7.27
N ASP A 172 -14.35 9.29 7.85
CA ASP A 172 -15.53 9.88 7.21
C ASP A 172 -15.14 10.56 5.88
N ASP A 173 -14.01 11.28 5.85
CA ASP A 173 -13.45 11.87 4.62
C ASP A 173 -12.94 10.79 3.65
N VAL A 174 -12.31 9.71 4.16
CA VAL A 174 -11.88 8.57 3.32
C VAL A 174 -13.08 7.97 2.59
N PHE A 175 -14.12 7.61 3.33
CA PHE A 175 -15.29 6.93 2.75
C PHE A 175 -16.08 7.86 1.83
N GLU A 176 -16.22 9.14 2.17
CA GLU A 176 -16.87 10.11 1.30
C GLU A 176 -16.10 10.27 -0.02
N ALA A 177 -14.76 10.43 0.05
CA ALA A 177 -13.94 10.54 -1.14
C ALA A 177 -13.99 9.30 -2.04
N LEU A 178 -13.98 8.10 -1.45
CA LEU A 178 -14.11 6.85 -2.20
C LEU A 178 -15.47 6.74 -2.92
N ARG A 179 -16.56 7.17 -2.26
CA ARG A 179 -17.88 7.25 -2.89
C ARG A 179 -17.92 8.29 -4.02
N ASP A 180 -17.33 9.46 -3.79
CA ASP A 180 -17.28 10.55 -4.77
C ASP A 180 -16.58 10.14 -6.08
N VAL A 181 -15.50 9.35 -5.97
CA VAL A 181 -14.77 8.86 -7.15
C VAL A 181 -15.37 7.59 -7.76
N GLY A 182 -16.43 7.04 -7.15
CA GLY A 182 -17.06 5.79 -7.60
C GLY A 182 -16.14 4.58 -7.48
N PHE A 183 -15.37 4.50 -6.37
CA PHE A 183 -14.43 3.39 -6.15
C PHE A 183 -15.16 2.03 -6.13
N ASP A 184 -14.72 1.13 -6.99
CA ASP A 184 -15.26 -0.23 -7.16
C ASP A 184 -14.18 -1.33 -6.98
N GLY A 185 -13.02 -0.95 -6.47
CA GLY A 185 -11.89 -1.86 -6.24
C GLY A 185 -11.99 -2.64 -4.93
N VAL A 186 -10.85 -3.16 -4.47
CA VAL A 186 -10.74 -3.98 -3.27
C VAL A 186 -10.49 -3.12 -2.03
N MET A 187 -11.18 -3.41 -0.93
CA MET A 187 -10.84 -2.91 0.40
C MET A 187 -10.32 -4.05 1.26
N SER A 188 -9.06 -3.98 1.63
CA SER A 188 -8.40 -4.96 2.47
C SER A 188 -8.31 -4.49 3.91
N VAL A 189 -8.84 -5.27 4.85
CA VAL A 189 -8.65 -5.02 6.29
C VAL A 189 -7.21 -5.36 6.66
N CYS A 190 -6.44 -4.35 7.00
CA CYS A 190 -5.01 -4.45 7.22
C CYS A 190 -4.63 -4.10 8.68
N VAL A 191 -5.21 -4.84 9.65
CA VAL A 191 -4.99 -4.62 11.09
C VAL A 191 -3.95 -5.59 11.62
N PHE A 192 -2.89 -5.08 12.26
CA PHE A 192 -1.76 -5.86 12.74
C PHE A 192 -1.62 -5.85 14.26
N GLY A 193 -0.89 -6.85 14.79
CA GLY A 193 -0.49 -6.92 16.19
C GLY A 193 -1.58 -7.37 17.17
N TRP A 194 -2.74 -7.78 16.67
CA TRP A 194 -3.90 -8.17 17.45
C TRP A 194 -4.36 -9.60 17.15
N HIS A 195 -3.41 -10.51 16.98
CA HIS A 195 -3.68 -11.88 16.53
C HIS A 195 -4.67 -12.63 17.42
N GLU A 196 -4.70 -12.34 18.73
CA GLU A 196 -5.64 -12.93 19.68
C GLU A 196 -7.09 -12.47 19.49
N ARG A 197 -7.30 -11.35 18.77
CA ARG A 197 -8.62 -10.79 18.46
C ARG A 197 -8.90 -10.75 16.95
N ALA A 198 -8.10 -11.43 16.14
CA ALA A 198 -8.17 -11.31 14.68
C ALA A 198 -9.56 -11.60 14.10
N ASP A 199 -10.24 -12.64 14.61
CA ASP A 199 -11.60 -12.99 14.16
C ASP A 199 -12.65 -11.92 14.54
N GLU A 200 -12.56 -11.37 15.74
CA GLU A 200 -13.42 -10.29 16.22
C GLU A 200 -13.23 -9.02 15.39
N ILE A 201 -11.98 -8.61 15.20
CA ILE A 201 -11.61 -7.40 14.44
C ILE A 201 -12.04 -7.53 12.98
N ASN A 202 -11.76 -8.64 12.33
CA ASN A 202 -12.16 -8.85 10.94
C ASN A 202 -13.68 -8.77 10.76
N LYS A 203 -14.45 -9.35 11.67
CA LYS A 203 -15.93 -9.26 11.64
C LYS A 203 -16.42 -7.83 11.86
N SER A 204 -15.85 -7.11 12.82
CA SER A 204 -16.17 -5.70 13.12
C SER A 204 -15.88 -4.80 11.93
N MET A 205 -14.66 -4.90 11.38
CA MET A 205 -14.22 -4.11 10.22
C MET A 205 -15.05 -4.41 8.98
N PHE A 206 -15.29 -5.67 8.67
CA PHE A 206 -16.15 -6.08 7.56
C PHE A 206 -17.58 -5.53 7.69
N ALA A 207 -18.17 -5.61 8.89
CA ALA A 207 -19.49 -5.05 9.15
C ALA A 207 -19.50 -3.52 9.01
N ARG A 208 -18.43 -2.83 9.40
CA ARG A 208 -18.29 -1.37 9.23
C ARG A 208 -18.23 -1.02 7.74
N LEU A 209 -17.36 -1.65 6.96
CA LEU A 209 -17.22 -1.37 5.53
C LEU A 209 -18.50 -1.64 4.75
N ASN A 210 -19.21 -2.74 5.06
CA ASN A 210 -20.48 -3.03 4.41
C ASN A 210 -21.54 -1.95 4.67
N ARG A 211 -21.61 -1.38 5.86
CA ARG A 211 -22.53 -0.25 6.14
C ARG A 211 -22.22 1.00 5.32
N GLU A 212 -20.96 1.21 4.98
CA GLU A 212 -20.53 2.40 4.23
C GLU A 212 -20.74 2.25 2.71
N PHE A 213 -20.66 1.04 2.16
CA PHE A 213 -20.59 0.83 0.72
C PHE A 213 -21.65 -0.11 0.13
N VAL A 214 -22.32 -0.92 0.93
CA VAL A 214 -23.27 -1.94 0.43
C VAL A 214 -24.73 -1.65 0.87
N ALA A 215 -24.96 -0.56 1.61
CA ALA A 215 -26.30 -0.21 2.10
C ALA A 215 -27.18 0.42 1.02
#